data_bb00d7096d5c88072f354451c2cdfeac
#
_entry.id   bb00d7096d5c88072f354451c2cdfeac
#
_cell.length_a   1.000
_cell.length_b   1.000
_cell.length_c   1.000
_cell.angle_alpha   90.00
_cell.angle_beta   90.00
_cell.angle_gamma   90.00
#
_symmetry.space_group_name_H-M   'P 1'
#
loop_
_entity.id
_entity.type
_entity.pdbx_description
1 polymer ?
#
loop_
_entity_poly.entity_id
_entity_poly.type
_entity_poly.pdbx_seq_one_letter_code
_entity_poly.pdbx_strand_id
1 'polypeptide(L)'
;MDINDIIDSIYKLPDASKEALLSDAPEVAYPKGFHLFRANHKSSKFYLMKKGMLHAYTHQSDKKVTFWFGKEGDAIFPLQTLYDNRAGYENIELLEDSVLYELSVDKLHNLYL
;
A
#
# COMPACT_ATOMS: atom_id res chain seq x y z
N MET A 1 10.11 -10.52 0.39
CA MET A 1 9.92 -10.91 -1.04
C MET A 1 10.47 -9.82 -1.95
N ASP A 2 11.01 -10.22 -3.08
CA ASP A 2 11.41 -9.28 -4.12
C ASP A 2 10.19 -8.62 -4.75
N ILE A 3 10.33 -7.37 -5.20
CA ILE A 3 9.23 -6.62 -5.83
C ILE A 3 8.68 -7.32 -7.07
N ASN A 4 9.53 -7.97 -7.86
CA ASN A 4 9.10 -8.73 -9.02
C ASN A 4 8.17 -9.88 -8.63
N ASP A 5 8.50 -10.59 -7.56
CA ASP A 5 7.69 -11.71 -7.07
C ASP A 5 6.34 -11.23 -6.55
N ILE A 6 6.31 -10.08 -5.87
CA ILE A 6 5.08 -9.50 -5.35
C ILE A 6 4.15 -9.09 -6.51
N ILE A 7 4.69 -8.38 -7.49
CA ILE A 7 3.92 -7.95 -8.66
C ILE A 7 3.39 -9.17 -9.43
N ASP A 8 4.21 -10.18 -9.67
CA ASP A 8 3.81 -11.37 -10.41
C ASP A 8 2.72 -12.17 -9.68
N SER A 9 2.67 -12.10 -8.35
CA SER A 9 1.63 -12.76 -7.57
C SER A 9 0.28 -12.04 -7.64
N ILE A 10 0.27 -10.75 -7.99
CA ILE A 10 -0.93 -9.91 -8.03
C ILE A 10 -1.47 -9.76 -9.45
N TYR A 11 -0.57 -9.45 -10.39
CA TYR A 11 -0.92 -9.20 -11.79
C TYR A 11 0.12 -9.81 -12.72
N LYS A 12 -0.37 -10.42 -13.79
CA LYS A 12 0.49 -10.73 -14.94
C LYS A 12 0.52 -9.54 -15.87
N LEU A 13 1.54 -8.72 -15.77
CA LEU A 13 1.70 -7.54 -16.60
C LEU A 13 2.57 -7.84 -17.81
N PRO A 14 2.31 -7.18 -18.95
CA PRO A 14 3.31 -7.11 -20.03
C PRO A 14 4.61 -6.55 -19.48
N ASP A 15 5.76 -7.03 -19.95
CA ASP A 15 7.08 -6.64 -19.45
C ASP A 15 7.29 -5.11 -19.47
N ALA A 16 6.85 -4.45 -20.56
CA ALA A 16 7.00 -3.01 -20.69
C ALA A 16 6.21 -2.24 -19.61
N SER A 17 4.98 -2.69 -19.28
CA SER A 17 4.16 -2.09 -18.23
C SER A 17 4.75 -2.32 -16.87
N LYS A 18 5.29 -3.51 -16.63
CA LYS A 18 5.96 -3.87 -15.38
C LYS A 18 7.20 -2.99 -15.17
N GLU A 19 8.06 -2.85 -16.18
CA GLU A 19 9.24 -2.00 -16.11
C GLU A 19 8.86 -0.54 -15.83
N ALA A 20 7.83 -0.02 -16.50
CA ALA A 20 7.39 1.34 -16.29
C ALA A 20 6.87 1.55 -14.85
N LEU A 21 6.14 0.58 -14.30
CA LEU A 21 5.66 0.66 -12.92
C LEU A 21 6.79 0.60 -11.92
N LEU A 22 7.78 -0.26 -12.14
CA LEU A 22 8.87 -0.51 -11.20
C LEU A 22 10.03 0.49 -11.30
N SER A 23 10.09 1.30 -12.35
CA SER A 23 11.19 2.24 -12.56
C SER A 23 11.32 3.28 -11.45
N ASP A 24 10.22 3.60 -10.74
CA ASP A 24 10.17 4.54 -9.63
C ASP A 24 9.54 3.90 -8.39
N ALA A 25 10.01 2.72 -8.03
CA ALA A 25 9.53 2.01 -6.85
C ALA A 25 10.64 1.92 -5.79
N PRO A 26 10.95 3.03 -5.11
CA PRO A 26 11.99 2.99 -4.10
C PRO A 26 11.61 2.09 -2.94
N GLU A 27 12.61 1.42 -2.40
CA GLU A 27 12.48 0.65 -1.18
C GLU A 27 12.57 1.61 -0.01
N VAL A 28 11.57 1.59 0.87
CA VAL A 28 11.49 2.48 2.03
C VAL A 28 11.37 1.66 3.30
N ALA A 29 11.99 2.15 4.36
CA ALA A 29 11.91 1.53 5.68
C ALA A 29 11.20 2.48 6.64
N TYR A 30 10.16 1.98 7.32
CA TYR A 30 9.41 2.74 8.31
C TYR A 30 9.33 1.96 9.62
N PRO A 31 9.34 2.69 10.75
CA PRO A 31 9.33 2.02 12.06
C PRO A 31 7.91 1.55 12.44
N LYS A 32 7.87 0.65 13.41
CA LYS A 32 6.63 0.27 14.09
C LYS A 32 5.84 1.51 14.51
N GLY A 33 4.54 1.49 14.28
CA GLY A 33 3.65 2.60 14.62
C GLY A 33 3.49 3.66 13.54
N PHE A 34 4.31 3.61 12.50
CA PHE A 34 4.17 4.52 11.37
C PHE A 34 2.86 4.23 10.63
N HIS A 35 2.14 5.28 10.25
CA HIS A 35 0.91 5.17 9.49
C HIS A 35 1.17 5.39 8.01
N LEU A 36 0.91 4.36 7.19
CA LEU A 36 0.99 4.47 5.73
C LEU A 36 -0.18 5.30 5.21
N PHE A 37 -1.38 5.07 5.75
CA PHE A 37 -2.58 5.83 5.44
C PHE A 37 -3.26 6.25 6.73
N ARG A 38 -3.88 7.43 6.69
CA ARG A 38 -4.69 7.93 7.81
C ARG A 38 -6.10 8.21 7.33
N ALA A 39 -7.08 7.91 8.16
CA ALA A 39 -8.48 8.21 7.87
C ALA A 39 -8.65 9.70 7.55
N ASN A 40 -9.52 10.00 6.60
CA ASN A 40 -9.84 11.35 6.14
C ASN A 40 -8.70 12.05 5.39
N HIS A 41 -7.70 11.29 4.95
CA HIS A 41 -6.61 11.81 4.11
C HIS A 41 -6.57 11.03 2.80
N LYS A 42 -6.39 11.76 1.69
CA LYS A 42 -6.13 11.14 0.40
C LYS A 42 -4.67 10.71 0.35
N SER A 43 -4.38 9.61 -0.34
CA SER A 43 -3.02 9.17 -0.56
C SER A 43 -2.70 9.10 -2.04
N SER A 44 -1.54 9.61 -2.41
CA SER A 44 -1.00 9.51 -3.77
C SER A 44 -0.10 8.29 -3.96
N LYS A 45 0.06 7.48 -2.93
CA LYS A 45 0.98 6.35 -2.91
C LYS A 45 0.24 5.05 -2.59
N PHE A 46 0.77 3.95 -3.11
CA PHE A 46 0.42 2.63 -2.63
C PHE A 46 1.71 1.87 -2.33
N TYR A 47 1.60 0.74 -1.65
CA TYR A 47 2.77 0.04 -1.12
C TYR A 47 2.70 -1.45 -1.39
N LEU A 48 3.89 -2.04 -1.56
CA LEU A 48 4.05 -3.50 -1.60
C LEU A 48 4.92 -3.89 -0.41
N MET A 49 4.44 -4.83 0.40
CA MET A 49 5.15 -5.24 1.62
C MET A 49 6.27 -6.21 1.29
N LYS A 50 7.51 -5.75 1.43
CA LYS A 50 8.69 -6.62 1.28
C LYS A 50 8.94 -7.42 2.55
N LYS A 51 8.82 -6.78 3.71
CA LYS A 51 9.06 -7.39 5.02
C LYS A 51 8.31 -6.60 6.09
N GLY A 52 7.60 -7.28 6.95
CA GLY A 52 6.90 -6.65 8.06
C GLY A 52 5.45 -7.07 8.17
N MET A 53 4.71 -6.33 9.00
CA MET A 53 3.30 -6.57 9.24
C MET A 53 2.59 -5.25 9.54
N LEU A 54 1.34 -5.16 9.11
CA LEU A 54 0.50 -3.99 9.37
C LEU A 54 -0.92 -4.42 9.72
N HIS A 55 -1.71 -3.48 10.24
CA HIS A 55 -3.14 -3.67 10.39
C HIS A 55 -3.91 -2.46 9.85
N ALA A 56 -5.10 -2.73 9.35
CA ALA A 56 -6.07 -1.73 9.00
C ALA A 56 -7.10 -1.63 10.12
N TYR A 57 -7.35 -0.42 10.61
CA TYR A 57 -8.29 -0.22 11.71
C TYR A 57 -9.12 1.04 11.51
N THR A 58 -10.26 1.07 12.20
CA THR A 58 -11.09 2.26 12.31
C THR A 58 -11.32 2.56 13.80
N HIS A 59 -11.73 3.78 14.09
CA HIS A 59 -12.16 4.14 15.44
C HIS A 59 -13.68 4.00 15.57
N GLN A 60 -14.13 3.24 16.57
CA GLN A 60 -15.54 3.11 16.90
C GLN A 60 -15.69 3.30 18.40
N SER A 61 -16.45 4.33 18.81
CA SER A 61 -16.69 4.64 20.23
C SER A 61 -15.37 4.71 21.03
N ASP A 62 -14.39 5.43 20.50
CA ASP A 62 -13.05 5.63 21.09
C ASP A 62 -12.18 4.36 21.14
N LYS A 63 -12.59 3.31 20.47
CA LYS A 63 -11.79 2.08 20.39
C LYS A 63 -11.26 1.87 18.98
N LYS A 64 -10.02 1.35 18.89
CA LYS A 64 -9.47 0.85 17.64
C LYS A 64 -10.11 -0.49 17.33
N VAL A 65 -10.70 -0.59 16.15
CA VAL A 65 -11.26 -1.85 15.67
C VAL A 65 -10.48 -2.29 14.45
N THR A 66 -9.64 -3.31 14.62
CA THR A 66 -8.86 -3.88 13.53
C THR A 66 -9.74 -4.83 12.74
N PHE A 67 -9.74 -4.68 11.42
CA PHE A 67 -10.54 -5.52 10.53
C PHE A 67 -9.71 -6.24 9.47
N TRP A 68 -8.43 -5.91 9.34
CA TRP A 68 -7.57 -6.57 8.37
C TRP A 68 -6.10 -6.48 8.78
N PHE A 69 -5.34 -7.52 8.45
CA PHE A 69 -3.88 -7.56 8.65
C PHE A 69 -3.20 -7.76 7.31
N GLY A 70 -2.10 -7.03 7.10
CA GLY A 70 -1.24 -7.20 5.94
C GLY A 70 0.12 -7.75 6.34
N LYS A 71 0.73 -8.49 5.43
CA LYS A 71 2.01 -9.17 5.65
C LYS A 71 2.88 -9.14 4.41
N GLU A 72 4.05 -9.77 4.49
CA GLU A 72 4.97 -9.91 3.36
C GLU A 72 4.25 -10.42 2.11
N GLY A 73 4.46 -9.73 1.00
CA GLY A 73 3.85 -10.06 -0.27
C GLY A 73 2.53 -9.34 -0.56
N ASP A 74 1.94 -8.68 0.43
CA ASP A 74 0.66 -8.00 0.24
C ASP A 74 0.84 -6.63 -0.40
N ALA A 75 -0.16 -6.23 -1.20
CA ALA A 75 -0.28 -4.89 -1.75
C ALA A 75 -1.25 -4.07 -0.90
N ILE A 76 -0.89 -2.82 -0.62
CA ILE A 76 -1.66 -1.93 0.22
C ILE A 76 -2.07 -0.71 -0.61
N PHE A 77 -3.36 -0.62 -0.95
CA PHE A 77 -3.91 0.42 -1.82
C PHE A 77 -4.79 1.40 -1.04
N PRO A 78 -4.73 2.70 -1.38
CA PRO A 78 -5.71 3.68 -0.87
C PRO A 78 -6.98 3.58 -1.69
N LEU A 79 -7.83 2.58 -1.42
CA LEU A 79 -8.95 2.21 -2.27
C LEU A 79 -9.93 3.35 -2.55
N GLN A 80 -10.27 4.16 -1.56
CA GLN A 80 -11.19 5.27 -1.75
C GLN A 80 -10.60 6.35 -2.67
N THR A 81 -9.32 6.65 -2.52
CA THR A 81 -8.63 7.59 -3.40
C THR A 81 -8.50 7.02 -4.82
N LEU A 82 -8.18 5.72 -4.92
CA LEU A 82 -7.95 5.07 -6.20
C LEU A 82 -9.22 5.00 -7.06
N TYR A 83 -10.36 4.64 -6.47
CA TYR A 83 -11.61 4.45 -7.21
C TYR A 83 -12.50 5.69 -7.27
N ASP A 84 -12.60 6.43 -6.17
CA ASP A 84 -13.54 7.54 -6.03
C ASP A 84 -12.87 8.90 -5.91
N ASN A 85 -11.54 8.95 -5.90
CA ASN A 85 -10.77 10.17 -5.65
C ASN A 85 -11.17 10.86 -4.35
N ARG A 86 -11.45 10.09 -3.30
CA ARG A 86 -11.86 10.59 -1.98
C ARG A 86 -10.91 10.10 -0.90
N ALA A 87 -10.91 10.81 0.23
CA ALA A 87 -10.19 10.37 1.42
C ALA A 87 -10.80 9.06 1.94
N GLY A 88 -9.95 8.15 2.40
CA GLY A 88 -10.39 6.89 3.00
C GLY A 88 -10.91 7.06 4.42
N TYR A 89 -11.54 6.03 4.94
CA TYR A 89 -12.04 5.99 6.30
C TYR A 89 -11.19 5.13 7.24
N GLU A 90 -10.21 4.44 6.69
CA GLU A 90 -9.37 3.51 7.45
C GLU A 90 -8.00 4.10 7.75
N ASN A 91 -7.39 3.60 8.81
CA ASN A 91 -5.99 3.86 9.14
C ASN A 91 -5.20 2.58 8.88
N ILE A 92 -4.01 2.72 8.31
CA ILE A 92 -3.09 1.60 8.08
C ILE A 92 -1.82 1.89 8.87
N GLU A 93 -1.57 1.08 9.87
CA GLU A 93 -0.44 1.25 10.81
C GLU A 93 0.47 0.04 10.78
N LEU A 94 1.78 0.28 10.78
CA LEU A 94 2.77 -0.78 10.88
C LEU A 94 2.83 -1.35 12.29
N LEU A 95 2.77 -2.67 12.40
CA LEU A 95 2.83 -3.40 13.67
C LEU A 95 4.25 -3.75 14.10
N GLU A 96 5.20 -3.62 13.19
CA GLU A 96 6.63 -3.82 13.43
C GLU A 96 7.42 -2.99 12.44
N ASP A 97 8.73 -2.86 12.65
CA ASP A 97 9.61 -2.20 11.69
C ASP A 97 9.51 -2.93 10.36
N SER A 98 9.23 -2.19 9.30
CA SER A 98 8.87 -2.77 8.01
C SER A 98 9.64 -2.15 6.87
N VAL A 99 9.79 -2.93 5.81
CA VAL A 99 10.39 -2.49 4.54
C VAL A 99 9.35 -2.69 3.46
N LEU A 100 9.11 -1.64 2.69
CA LEU A 100 8.08 -1.62 1.66
C LEU A 100 8.63 -1.02 0.38
N TYR A 101 7.97 -1.30 -0.73
CA TYR A 101 8.17 -0.56 -1.97
C TYR A 101 7.07 0.49 -2.07
N GLU A 102 7.46 1.73 -2.34
CA GLU A 102 6.53 2.86 -2.44
C GLU A 102 6.31 3.20 -3.91
N LEU A 103 5.06 3.16 -4.35
CA LEU A 103 4.70 3.38 -5.75
C LEU A 103 3.66 4.50 -5.87
N SER A 104 3.61 5.12 -7.05
CA SER A 104 2.68 6.20 -7.33
C SER A 104 1.34 5.69 -7.83
N VAL A 105 0.25 6.17 -7.22
CA VAL A 105 -1.12 5.91 -7.70
C VAL A 105 -1.32 6.50 -9.09
N ASP A 106 -0.79 7.69 -9.38
CA ASP A 106 -0.90 8.32 -10.70
C ASP A 106 -0.26 7.47 -11.77
N LYS A 107 0.89 6.88 -11.48
CA LYS A 107 1.57 5.99 -12.42
C LYS A 107 0.74 4.74 -12.71
N LEU A 108 0.09 4.19 -11.68
CA LEU A 108 -0.81 3.06 -11.85
C LEU A 108 -2.00 3.42 -12.74
N HIS A 109 -2.61 4.58 -12.51
CA HIS A 109 -3.70 5.10 -13.36
C HIS A 109 -3.27 5.25 -14.80
N ASN A 110 -2.10 5.82 -15.06
CA ASN A 110 -1.59 6.03 -16.41
C ASN A 110 -1.35 4.73 -17.18
N LEU A 111 -1.07 3.63 -16.47
CA LEU A 111 -0.83 2.32 -17.08
C LEU A 111 -2.12 1.53 -17.32
N TYR A 112 -3.16 1.75 -16.53
CA TYR A 112 -4.37 0.91 -16.52
C TYR A 112 -5.66 1.66 -16.83
N LEU A 113 -5.68 2.94 -16.59
CA LEU A 113 -6.87 3.75 -16.75
C LEU A 113 -6.61 4.90 -17.70
#